data_e788168feeeca0f1b86878ce8daa1798
#
_entry.id   e788168feeeca0f1b86878ce8daa1798
#
_cell.length_a   1.000
_cell.length_b   1.000
_cell.length_c   1.000
_cell.angle_alpha   90.00
_cell.angle_beta   90.00
_cell.angle_gamma   90.00
#
_symmetry.space_group_name_H-M   'P 1'
#
loop_
_entity.id
_entity.type
_entity.pdbx_description
1 polymer ?
#
loop_
_entity_poly.entity_id
_entity_poly.type
_entity_poly.pdbx_seq_one_letter_code
_entity_poly.pdbx_strand_id
1 'polypeptide(L)'
;MSHPLHQFTYCPKCGARTFVERNEKAKQCTTCGFVYYFNPSSAVACFIRNSKGELLLVRRAKEPAKGTLDLPGGFVDMYESAEDAAHREVKEETGLDIAGCRYLFSIPNLYPYSGFEVHTVDMFFECLTESFDGAKA
;
A
#
# COMPACT_ATOMS: atom_id res chain seq x y z
N MET A 1 -4.28 18.25 14.28
CA MET A 1 -3.47 17.12 13.80
C MET A 1 -2.08 17.60 13.44
N SER A 2 -1.09 16.76 13.68
CA SER A 2 0.27 17.12 13.30
C SER A 2 0.43 17.11 11.79
N HIS A 3 1.38 17.89 11.30
CA HIS A 3 1.74 17.86 9.89
C HIS A 3 2.27 16.45 9.52
N PRO A 4 1.91 15.90 8.37
CA PRO A 4 2.35 14.53 8.01
C PRO A 4 3.87 14.39 7.92
N LEU A 5 4.59 15.49 7.68
CA LEU A 5 6.06 15.48 7.64
C LEU A 5 6.68 16.06 8.91
N HIS A 6 5.94 16.11 10.04
CA HIS A 6 6.42 16.76 11.26
C HIS A 6 7.74 16.17 11.79
N GLN A 7 8.04 14.92 11.51
CA GLN A 7 9.29 14.29 11.93
C GLN A 7 10.47 14.65 11.02
N PHE A 8 10.24 15.28 9.88
CA PHE A 8 11.27 15.59 8.89
C PHE A 8 11.82 16.97 9.15
N THR A 9 12.85 17.05 10.00
CA THR A 9 13.47 18.32 10.38
C THR A 9 14.48 18.80 9.34
N TYR A 10 15.15 17.85 8.68
CA TYR A 10 16.23 18.13 7.73
C TYR A 10 15.73 17.99 6.30
N CYS A 11 16.20 18.87 5.42
CA CYS A 11 15.88 18.78 4.01
C CYS A 11 16.43 17.50 3.41
N PRO A 12 15.61 16.66 2.76
CA PRO A 12 16.11 15.41 2.18
C PRO A 12 16.99 15.64 0.95
N LYS A 13 16.99 16.85 0.39
CA LYS A 13 17.81 17.15 -0.79
C LYS A 13 19.17 17.70 -0.42
N CYS A 14 19.23 18.72 0.46
CA CYS A 14 20.48 19.37 0.80
C CYS A 14 20.99 19.13 2.22
N GLY A 15 20.16 18.52 3.07
CA GLY A 15 20.53 18.18 4.45
C GLY A 15 20.44 19.33 5.45
N ALA A 16 20.04 20.52 5.02
CA ALA A 16 19.94 21.68 5.93
C ALA A 16 18.79 21.51 6.90
N ARG A 17 18.96 22.00 8.14
CA ARG A 17 17.92 21.97 9.18
C ARG A 17 16.94 23.11 9.03
N THR A 18 16.44 23.32 7.81
CA THR A 18 15.55 24.43 7.46
C THR A 18 14.36 23.95 6.65
N PHE A 19 13.88 22.73 6.94
CA PHE A 19 12.75 22.12 6.24
C PHE A 19 11.47 22.47 6.99
N VAL A 20 10.73 23.46 6.50
CA VAL A 20 9.60 24.07 7.22
C VAL A 20 8.28 23.83 6.51
N GLU A 21 7.19 23.86 7.27
CA GLU A 21 5.85 23.67 6.72
C GLU A 21 5.51 24.77 5.72
N ARG A 22 5.00 24.36 4.56
CA ARG A 22 4.52 25.25 3.51
C ARG A 22 2.99 25.29 3.45
N ASN A 23 2.37 24.13 3.58
CA ASN A 23 0.92 23.97 3.67
C ASN A 23 0.62 22.66 4.42
N GLU A 24 -0.63 22.22 4.42
CA GLU A 24 -1.07 21.08 5.23
C GLU A 24 -0.41 19.75 4.87
N LYS A 25 0.24 19.64 3.70
CA LYS A 25 0.90 18.40 3.28
C LYS A 25 2.29 18.58 2.70
N ALA A 26 2.82 19.79 2.66
CA ALA A 26 4.12 20.06 2.06
C ALA A 26 5.06 20.77 3.01
N LYS A 27 6.35 20.50 2.87
CA LYS A 27 7.42 21.25 3.47
C LYS A 27 8.34 21.83 2.40
N GLN A 28 8.96 22.96 2.71
CA GLN A 28 9.92 23.61 1.83
C GLN A 28 11.20 23.94 2.60
N CYS A 29 12.33 23.66 1.98
CA CYS A 29 13.62 24.04 2.52
C CYS A 29 13.88 25.52 2.23
N THR A 30 14.14 26.31 3.28
CA THR A 30 14.45 27.73 3.09
C THR A 30 15.88 27.96 2.59
N THR A 31 16.73 26.93 2.64
CA THR A 31 18.11 27.02 2.18
C THR A 31 18.23 26.74 0.69
N CYS A 32 17.69 25.60 0.20
CA CYS A 32 17.82 25.21 -1.21
C CYS A 32 16.54 25.36 -2.03
N GLY A 33 15.41 25.64 -1.38
CA GLY A 33 14.13 25.82 -2.07
C GLY A 33 13.37 24.53 -2.40
N PHE A 34 13.91 23.37 -2.07
CA PHE A 34 13.24 22.10 -2.36
C PHE A 34 11.89 22.00 -1.67
N VAL A 35 10.85 21.65 -2.42
CA VAL A 35 9.49 21.45 -1.90
C VAL A 35 9.15 19.98 -2.01
N TYR A 36 8.70 19.38 -0.91
CA TYR A 36 8.25 18.01 -0.90
C TYR A 36 6.79 17.94 -0.45
N TYR A 37 5.96 17.32 -1.29
CA TYR A 37 4.56 17.07 -0.98
C TYR A 37 4.41 15.64 -0.48
N PHE A 38 3.78 15.48 0.69
CA PHE A 38 3.44 14.16 1.19
C PHE A 38 2.13 13.74 0.53
N ASN A 39 2.18 12.65 -0.24
CA ASN A 39 1.01 12.09 -0.91
C ASN A 39 0.78 10.67 -0.40
N PRO A 40 -0.48 10.20 -0.40
CA PRO A 40 -0.73 8.82 0.02
C PRO A 40 -0.06 7.83 -0.91
N SER A 41 0.46 6.75 -0.33
CA SER A 41 1.01 5.64 -1.10
C SER A 41 -0.13 4.82 -1.69
N SER A 42 0.11 4.22 -2.84
CA SER A 42 -0.85 3.34 -3.50
C SER A 42 -0.67 1.91 -3.02
N ALA A 43 -1.77 1.26 -2.64
CA ALA A 43 -1.77 -0.13 -2.22
C ALA A 43 -2.95 -0.85 -2.86
N VAL A 44 -2.82 -2.16 -3.02
CA VAL A 44 -3.89 -3.01 -3.54
C VAL A 44 -4.28 -4.05 -2.51
N ALA A 45 -5.55 -4.44 -2.52
CA ALA A 45 -6.08 -5.54 -1.73
C ALA A 45 -6.99 -6.38 -2.64
N CYS A 46 -6.85 -7.68 -2.58
CA CYS A 46 -7.45 -8.56 -3.57
C CYS A 46 -8.45 -9.52 -2.95
N PHE A 47 -9.70 -9.47 -3.46
CA PHE A 47 -10.70 -10.50 -3.21
C PHE A 47 -10.50 -11.60 -4.25
N ILE A 48 -9.86 -12.70 -3.85
CA ILE A 48 -9.55 -13.80 -4.78
C ILE A 48 -10.65 -14.85 -4.67
N ARG A 49 -11.35 -15.08 -5.78
CA ARG A 49 -12.43 -16.06 -5.84
C ARG A 49 -12.10 -17.16 -6.84
N ASN A 50 -12.49 -18.39 -6.49
CA ASN A 50 -12.39 -19.52 -7.41
C ASN A 50 -13.71 -19.73 -8.17
N SER A 51 -13.78 -20.77 -8.99
CA SER A 51 -14.98 -21.10 -9.78
C SER A 51 -16.18 -21.45 -8.92
N LYS A 52 -15.98 -21.82 -7.66
CA LYS A 52 -17.05 -22.11 -6.72
C LYS A 52 -17.53 -20.87 -5.95
N GLY A 53 -16.93 -19.71 -6.21
CA GLY A 53 -17.25 -18.48 -5.50
C GLY A 53 -16.65 -18.37 -4.11
N GLU A 54 -15.75 -19.26 -3.74
CA GLU A 54 -15.06 -19.22 -2.46
C GLU A 54 -14.03 -18.09 -2.46
N LEU A 55 -13.85 -17.47 -1.30
CA LEU A 55 -12.92 -16.35 -1.10
C LEU A 55 -11.68 -16.83 -0.35
N LEU A 56 -10.51 -16.49 -0.89
CA LEU A 56 -9.24 -16.82 -0.25
C LEU A 56 -8.81 -15.68 0.67
N LEU A 57 -8.55 -16.01 1.91
CA LEU A 57 -7.99 -15.08 2.90
C LEU A 57 -6.64 -15.59 3.36
N VAL A 58 -5.78 -14.68 3.78
CA VAL A 58 -4.47 -15.02 4.34
C VAL A 58 -4.45 -14.67 5.81
N ARG A 59 -3.68 -15.43 6.60
CA ARG A 59 -3.49 -15.14 8.02
C ARG A 59 -2.18 -14.36 8.17
N ARG A 60 -2.26 -13.24 8.85
CA ARG A 60 -1.08 -12.40 9.05
C ARG A 60 -0.02 -13.16 9.87
N ALA A 61 1.20 -13.19 9.36
CA ALA A 61 2.33 -13.85 10.01
C ALA A 61 3.11 -12.90 10.93
N LYS A 62 2.91 -11.59 10.80
CA LYS A 62 3.65 -10.56 11.52
C LYS A 62 2.73 -9.53 12.15
N GLU A 63 3.26 -8.82 13.17
CA GLU A 63 2.56 -7.66 13.71
C GLU A 63 2.54 -6.51 12.70
N PRO A 64 1.56 -5.60 12.73
CA PRO A 64 0.43 -5.59 13.68
C PRO A 64 -0.64 -6.64 13.33
N ALA A 65 -1.45 -6.99 14.30
CA ALA A 65 -2.60 -7.90 14.16
C ALA A 65 -2.21 -9.31 13.68
N LYS A 66 -1.04 -9.79 14.11
CA LYS A 66 -0.59 -11.17 13.85
C LYS A 66 -1.68 -12.17 14.18
N GLY A 67 -1.90 -13.13 13.29
CA GLY A 67 -2.90 -14.19 13.46
C GLY A 67 -4.30 -13.86 12.96
N THR A 68 -4.58 -12.60 12.62
CA THR A 68 -5.87 -12.21 12.04
C THR A 68 -5.91 -12.53 10.54
N LEU A 69 -7.12 -12.66 10.00
CA LEU A 69 -7.33 -12.88 8.58
C LEU A 69 -7.29 -11.55 7.84
N ASP A 70 -6.72 -11.59 6.64
CA ASP A 70 -6.57 -10.39 5.81
C ASP A 70 -6.69 -10.76 4.34
N LEU A 71 -6.91 -9.76 3.51
CA LEU A 71 -6.87 -9.92 2.06
C LEU A 71 -5.42 -9.90 1.58
N PRO A 72 -5.06 -10.73 0.60
CA PRO A 72 -3.75 -10.58 -0.06
C PRO A 72 -3.62 -9.21 -0.69
N GLY A 73 -2.44 -8.63 -0.61
CA GLY A 73 -2.18 -7.33 -1.22
C GLY A 73 -0.90 -6.70 -0.70
N GLY A 74 -0.67 -5.47 -1.10
CA GLY A 74 0.52 -4.73 -0.71
C GLY A 74 0.66 -3.44 -1.51
N PHE A 75 1.81 -2.78 -1.35
CA PHE A 75 2.08 -1.53 -2.04
C PHE A 75 2.33 -1.75 -3.53
N VAL A 76 1.87 -0.78 -4.31
CA VAL A 76 2.20 -0.71 -5.74
C VAL A 76 3.66 -0.26 -5.87
N ASP A 77 4.42 -0.96 -6.71
CA ASP A 77 5.82 -0.62 -6.96
C ASP A 77 5.94 0.50 -7.99
N MET A 78 7.14 1.09 -8.07
CA MET A 78 7.45 2.09 -9.08
C MET A 78 7.23 1.51 -10.48
N TYR A 79 6.64 2.32 -11.37
CA TYR A 79 6.38 1.95 -12.77
C TYR A 79 5.41 0.78 -12.95
N GLU A 80 4.67 0.46 -11.90
CA GLU A 80 3.70 -0.64 -11.89
C GLU A 80 2.30 -0.05 -11.86
N SER A 81 1.38 -0.61 -12.65
CA SER A 81 -0.03 -0.25 -12.53
C SER A 81 -0.65 -0.94 -11.33
N ALA A 82 -1.80 -0.47 -10.87
CA ALA A 82 -2.53 -1.12 -9.80
C ALA A 82 -2.92 -2.56 -10.18
N GLU A 83 -3.31 -2.78 -11.44
CA GLU A 83 -3.66 -4.10 -11.95
C GLU A 83 -2.45 -5.03 -11.92
N ASP A 84 -1.29 -4.54 -12.34
CA ASP A 84 -0.04 -5.32 -12.29
C ASP A 84 0.34 -5.66 -10.85
N ALA A 85 0.16 -4.70 -9.95
CA ALA A 85 0.42 -4.93 -8.52
C ALA A 85 -0.48 -6.02 -7.97
N ALA A 86 -1.77 -6.03 -8.35
CA ALA A 86 -2.71 -7.05 -7.90
C ALA A 86 -2.25 -8.44 -8.37
N HIS A 87 -1.88 -8.59 -9.64
CA HIS A 87 -1.36 -9.85 -10.17
C HIS A 87 -0.09 -10.30 -9.44
N ARG A 88 0.85 -9.38 -9.25
CA ARG A 88 2.13 -9.68 -8.59
C ARG A 88 1.92 -10.09 -7.14
N GLU A 89 1.15 -9.32 -6.38
CA GLU A 89 0.92 -9.61 -4.96
C GLU A 89 0.20 -10.93 -4.75
N VAL A 90 -0.80 -11.24 -5.57
CA VAL A 90 -1.48 -12.55 -5.51
C VAL A 90 -0.48 -13.66 -5.77
N LYS A 91 0.36 -13.53 -6.78
CA LYS A 91 1.36 -14.55 -7.12
C LYS A 91 2.37 -14.72 -5.99
N GLU A 92 2.89 -13.63 -5.44
CA GLU A 92 3.87 -13.68 -4.35
C GLU A 92 3.31 -14.31 -3.08
N GLU A 93 2.10 -13.94 -2.70
CA GLU A 93 1.52 -14.36 -1.43
C GLU A 93 0.84 -15.73 -1.49
N THR A 94 0.27 -16.10 -2.61
CA THR A 94 -0.51 -17.33 -2.73
C THR A 94 0.04 -18.34 -3.71
N GLY A 95 0.92 -17.92 -4.62
CA GLY A 95 1.42 -18.77 -5.69
C GLY A 95 0.44 -18.96 -6.84
N LEU A 96 -0.77 -18.40 -6.73
CA LEU A 96 -1.81 -18.56 -7.74
C LEU A 96 -1.63 -17.58 -8.89
N ASP A 97 -2.02 -18.02 -10.08
CA ASP A 97 -2.19 -17.14 -11.23
C ASP A 97 -3.67 -16.76 -11.33
N ILE A 98 -3.94 -15.47 -11.56
CA ILE A 98 -5.31 -15.01 -11.71
C ILE A 98 -5.65 -14.82 -13.17
N ALA A 99 -6.86 -15.29 -13.53
CA ALA A 99 -7.34 -15.21 -14.91
C ALA A 99 -7.83 -13.81 -15.27
N GLY A 100 -8.31 -13.06 -14.28
CA GLY A 100 -8.80 -11.72 -14.48
C GLY A 100 -8.81 -10.94 -13.19
N CYS A 101 -8.80 -9.61 -13.34
CA CYS A 101 -8.69 -8.67 -12.23
C CYS A 101 -9.58 -7.47 -12.55
N ARG A 102 -10.47 -7.10 -11.63
CA ARG A 102 -11.42 -6.02 -11.83
C ARG A 102 -11.40 -5.08 -10.63
N TYR A 103 -11.18 -3.80 -10.89
CA TYR A 103 -11.22 -2.76 -9.86
C TYR A 103 -12.65 -2.63 -9.31
N LEU A 104 -12.77 -2.56 -7.99
CA LEU A 104 -14.06 -2.42 -7.31
C LEU A 104 -14.24 -1.02 -6.72
N PHE A 105 -13.37 -0.62 -5.81
CA PHE A 105 -13.45 0.66 -5.11
C PHE A 105 -12.13 0.94 -4.40
N SER A 106 -11.98 2.14 -3.86
CA SER A 106 -10.83 2.50 -3.03
C SER A 106 -11.27 3.10 -1.70
N ILE A 107 -10.41 2.97 -0.70
CA ILE A 107 -10.64 3.51 0.64
C ILE A 107 -9.34 4.15 1.12
N PRO A 108 -9.39 5.39 1.66
CA PRO A 108 -8.22 5.96 2.32
C PRO A 108 -7.94 5.24 3.64
N ASN A 109 -6.68 5.06 3.96
CA ASN A 109 -6.28 4.36 5.17
C ASN A 109 -5.06 5.03 5.80
N LEU A 110 -4.88 4.78 7.09
CA LEU A 110 -3.75 5.24 7.87
C LEU A 110 -3.06 4.02 8.45
N TYR A 111 -1.79 3.86 8.13
CA TYR A 111 -1.03 2.65 8.44
C TYR A 111 0.25 3.04 9.21
N PRO A 112 0.33 2.75 10.53
CA PRO A 112 1.54 3.05 11.28
C PRO A 112 2.64 2.04 10.95
N TYR A 113 3.82 2.56 10.64
CA TYR A 113 4.98 1.74 10.30
C TYR A 113 6.26 2.49 10.66
N SER A 114 7.17 1.85 11.40
CA SER A 114 8.43 2.44 11.82
C SER A 114 8.28 3.74 12.60
N GLY A 115 7.24 3.85 13.43
CA GLY A 115 7.00 5.08 14.18
C GLY A 115 6.56 6.25 13.33
N PHE A 116 6.06 5.99 12.13
CA PHE A 116 5.61 6.99 11.17
C PHE A 116 4.23 6.61 10.66
N GLU A 117 3.36 7.61 10.49
CA GLU A 117 2.02 7.38 9.95
C GLU A 117 2.06 7.42 8.43
N VAL A 118 1.85 6.26 7.80
CA VAL A 118 1.80 6.14 6.35
C VAL A 118 0.35 6.23 5.89
N HIS A 119 0.05 7.23 5.07
CA HIS A 119 -1.26 7.36 4.45
C HIS A 119 -1.28 6.53 3.17
N THR A 120 -2.35 5.76 2.96
CA THR A 120 -2.51 4.97 1.74
C THR A 120 -3.86 5.24 1.10
N VAL A 121 -3.93 4.98 -0.20
CA VAL A 121 -5.17 4.75 -0.91
C VAL A 121 -5.18 3.27 -1.24
N ASP A 122 -6.04 2.52 -0.56
CA ASP A 122 -6.16 1.09 -0.76
C ASP A 122 -7.17 0.84 -1.87
N MET A 123 -6.71 0.25 -2.97
CA MET A 123 -7.53 -0.06 -4.13
C MET A 123 -7.89 -1.54 -4.09
N PHE A 124 -9.19 -1.81 -4.10
CA PHE A 124 -9.71 -3.17 -3.96
C PHE A 124 -10.06 -3.75 -5.32
N PHE A 125 -9.55 -4.95 -5.59
CA PHE A 125 -9.77 -5.69 -6.83
C PHE A 125 -10.43 -7.02 -6.56
N GLU A 126 -11.33 -7.43 -7.45
CA GLU A 126 -11.82 -8.80 -7.50
C GLU A 126 -10.94 -9.55 -8.49
N CYS A 127 -10.35 -10.66 -8.03
CA CYS A 127 -9.42 -11.46 -8.82
C CYS A 127 -10.01 -12.87 -8.95
N LEU A 128 -10.02 -13.40 -10.17
CA LEU A 128 -10.61 -14.69 -10.45
C LEU A 128 -9.54 -15.72 -10.75
N THR A 129 -9.67 -16.89 -10.14
CA THR A 129 -8.85 -18.07 -10.43
C THR A 129 -9.78 -19.27 -10.55
N GLU A 130 -9.37 -20.30 -11.28
CA GLU A 130 -10.21 -21.48 -11.41
C GLU A 130 -10.32 -22.26 -10.11
N SER A 131 -9.21 -22.39 -9.40
CA SER A 131 -9.11 -23.23 -8.21
C SER A 131 -8.06 -22.67 -7.27
N PHE A 132 -8.21 -23.01 -5.99
CA PHE A 132 -7.19 -22.71 -4.99
C PHE A 132 -6.15 -23.84 -4.87
N ASP A 133 -6.24 -24.86 -5.72
CA ASP A 133 -5.25 -25.92 -5.74
C ASP A 133 -3.88 -25.34 -6.08
N GLY A 134 -2.89 -25.73 -5.29
CA GLY A 134 -1.55 -25.20 -5.44
C GLY A 134 -1.29 -23.90 -4.69
N ALA A 135 -2.29 -23.35 -3.99
CA ALA A 135 -2.07 -22.18 -3.15
C ALA A 135 -1.07 -22.53 -2.05
N LYS A 136 -0.06 -21.68 -1.88
CA LYS A 136 0.93 -21.89 -0.83
C LYS A 136 0.44 -21.34 0.51
N ALA A 137 0.85 -21.97 1.59
CA ALA A 137 0.55 -21.54 2.93
C ALA A 137 1.37 -20.29 3.32
#